data_3c71195360004d1c7b6e30a1f53dcd9f
#
_entry.id   3c71195360004d1c7b6e30a1f53dcd9f
#
_cell.length_a   1.000
_cell.length_b   1.000
_cell.length_c   1.000
_cell.angle_alpha   90.00
_cell.angle_beta   90.00
_cell.angle_gamma   90.00
#
_symmetry.space_group_name_H-M   'P 1'
#
loop_
_entity.id
_entity.type
_entity.pdbx_description
1 polymer ?
#
loop_
_entity_poly.entity_id
_entity_poly.type
_entity_poly.pdbx_seq_one_letter_code
_entity_poly.pdbx_strand_id
1 'polypeptide(L)'
;MIHFLQSSIEETNRAMMALFDTAKEISKEDEAQISDIIDNLRTIPGVSDKTILALLAEYGPLDRFYSVKALVGYLGLYLSQEQSGESIKGGHLAKRGARLAKRAIYLAAIAAVRHNDELRQIYLDYRSKRRAKKECLIIVARKLLAIIYAIYKHNVPYEPKRVFVANPIN
;
A
#
# COMPACT_ATOMS: atom_id res chain seq x y z
N MET A 1 -6.33 3.68 -26.38
CA MET A 1 -6.36 3.23 -24.96
C MET A 1 -5.27 2.20 -24.65
N ILE A 2 -5.11 1.14 -25.44
CA ILE A 2 -4.07 0.09 -25.23
C ILE A 2 -2.64 0.67 -25.33
N HIS A 3 -2.34 1.49 -26.32
CA HIS A 3 -1.03 2.16 -26.48
C HIS A 3 -0.65 3.05 -25.30
N PHE A 4 -1.61 3.76 -24.71
CA PHE A 4 -1.36 4.59 -23.52
C PHE A 4 -1.01 3.75 -22.28
N LEU A 5 -1.66 2.59 -22.14
CA LEU A 5 -1.37 1.65 -21.04
C LEU A 5 0.00 0.97 -21.22
N GLN A 6 0.37 0.62 -22.45
CA GLN A 6 1.68 0.05 -22.78
C GLN A 6 2.80 1.07 -22.53
N SER A 7 2.65 2.31 -23.00
CA SER A 7 3.60 3.41 -22.74
C SER A 7 3.77 3.67 -21.25
N SER A 8 2.68 3.69 -20.48
CA SER A 8 2.73 3.88 -19.02
C SER A 8 3.40 2.71 -18.29
N ILE A 9 3.27 1.47 -18.80
CA ILE A 9 3.95 0.29 -18.26
C ILE A 9 5.45 0.35 -18.57
N GLU A 10 5.84 0.75 -19.78
CA GLU A 10 7.24 0.87 -20.18
C GLU A 10 7.95 2.00 -19.43
N GLU A 11 7.27 3.12 -19.19
CA GLU A 11 7.80 4.23 -18.41
C GLU A 11 7.99 3.83 -16.93
N THR A 12 7.05 3.08 -16.37
CA THR A 12 7.14 2.53 -15.02
C THR A 12 8.28 1.51 -14.91
N ASN A 13 8.45 0.65 -15.92
CA ASN A 13 9.54 -0.33 -15.96
C ASN A 13 10.92 0.34 -16.12
N ARG A 14 11.03 1.42 -16.90
CA ARG A 14 12.27 2.19 -17.05
C ARG A 14 12.64 2.91 -15.75
N ALA A 15 11.70 3.56 -15.10
CA ALA A 15 11.91 4.19 -13.79
C ALA A 15 12.33 3.17 -12.73
N MET A 16 11.76 1.97 -12.78
CA MET A 16 12.10 0.85 -11.92
C MET A 16 13.54 0.36 -12.13
N MET A 17 13.98 0.22 -13.38
CA MET A 17 15.36 -0.19 -13.71
C MET A 17 16.39 0.86 -13.29
N ALA A 18 16.11 2.15 -13.50
CA ALA A 18 16.98 3.23 -13.05
C ALA A 18 17.18 3.25 -11.53
N LEU A 19 16.16 2.88 -10.76
CA LEU A 19 16.24 2.74 -9.29
C LEU A 19 17.10 1.54 -8.88
N PHE A 20 17.04 0.43 -9.60
CA PHE A 20 17.96 -0.71 -9.37
C PHE A 20 19.42 -0.35 -9.63
N ASP A 21 19.70 0.49 -10.62
CA ASP A 21 21.07 0.93 -10.92
C ASP A 21 21.60 1.91 -9.87
N THR A 22 20.74 2.78 -9.32
CA THR A 22 21.10 3.68 -8.21
C THR A 22 21.30 2.89 -6.89
N ALA A 23 20.57 1.80 -6.67
CA ALA A 23 20.74 0.94 -5.50
C ALA A 23 22.08 0.18 -5.48
N LYS A 24 22.80 0.05 -6.61
CA LYS A 24 24.13 -0.56 -6.66
C LYS A 24 25.24 0.25 -5.99
N GLU A 25 24.99 1.52 -5.67
CA GLU A 25 25.93 2.38 -4.94
C GLU A 25 25.84 2.24 -3.42
N ILE A 26 24.86 1.45 -2.92
CA ILE A 26 24.63 1.18 -1.49
C ILE A 26 25.65 0.10 -1.03
N SER A 27 26.10 0.17 0.23
CA SER A 27 27.04 -0.84 0.78
C SER A 27 26.43 -2.25 0.73
N LYS A 28 27.27 -3.29 0.64
CA LYS A 28 26.80 -4.68 0.56
C LYS A 28 25.93 -5.11 1.76
N GLU A 29 26.17 -4.53 2.93
CA GLU A 29 25.38 -4.79 4.14
C GLU A 29 23.99 -4.17 4.03
N ASP A 30 23.89 -2.96 3.51
CA ASP A 30 22.61 -2.28 3.25
C ASP A 30 21.82 -3.00 2.15
N GLU A 31 22.51 -3.50 1.10
CA GLU A 31 21.89 -4.32 0.05
C GLU A 31 21.27 -5.62 0.59
N ALA A 32 21.99 -6.33 1.47
CA ALA A 32 21.48 -7.55 2.09
C ALA A 32 20.25 -7.25 2.96
N GLN A 33 20.27 -6.20 3.76
CA GLN A 33 19.15 -5.82 4.60
C GLN A 33 17.92 -5.39 3.78
N ILE A 34 18.11 -4.65 2.69
CA ILE A 34 17.03 -4.25 1.78
C ILE A 34 16.44 -5.49 1.08
N SER A 35 17.29 -6.43 0.66
CA SER A 35 16.86 -7.69 0.05
C SER A 35 15.94 -8.47 1.00
N ASP A 36 16.36 -8.66 2.25
CA ASP A 36 15.58 -9.36 3.28
C ASP A 36 14.21 -8.69 3.53
N ILE A 37 14.20 -7.36 3.59
CA ILE A 37 12.95 -6.59 3.74
C ILE A 37 12.02 -6.83 2.55
N ILE A 38 12.54 -6.81 1.32
CA ILE A 38 11.75 -7.05 0.11
C ILE A 38 11.19 -8.47 0.11
N ASP A 39 12.00 -9.47 0.48
CA ASP A 39 11.56 -10.86 0.56
C ASP A 39 10.48 -11.05 1.63
N ASN A 40 10.62 -10.41 2.78
CA ASN A 40 9.58 -10.41 3.81
C ASN A 40 8.28 -9.73 3.33
N LEU A 41 8.37 -8.64 2.57
CA LEU A 41 7.19 -7.98 2.00
C LEU A 41 6.49 -8.84 0.94
N ARG A 42 7.22 -9.66 0.20
CA ARG A 42 6.68 -10.63 -0.78
C ARG A 42 5.83 -11.72 -0.13
N THR A 43 6.04 -12.00 1.16
CA THR A 43 5.23 -12.99 1.88
C THR A 43 3.79 -12.54 2.12
N ILE A 44 3.46 -11.25 1.92
CA ILE A 44 2.10 -10.72 2.10
C ILE A 44 1.21 -11.14 0.92
N PRO A 45 0.15 -11.97 1.13
CA PRO A 45 -0.72 -12.36 0.05
C PRO A 45 -1.43 -11.16 -0.61
N GLY A 46 -1.24 -11.01 -1.92
CA GLY A 46 -1.80 -9.90 -2.71
C GLY A 46 -0.86 -8.71 -2.92
N VAL A 47 0.33 -8.72 -2.32
CA VAL A 47 1.40 -7.73 -2.58
C VAL A 47 2.34 -8.28 -3.66
N SER A 48 2.63 -7.45 -4.65
CA SER A 48 3.57 -7.78 -5.74
C SER A 48 4.81 -6.89 -5.67
N ASP A 49 5.88 -7.30 -6.34
CA ASP A 49 7.09 -6.49 -6.49
C ASP A 49 6.80 -5.08 -7.00
N LYS A 50 5.86 -4.96 -7.95
CA LYS A 50 5.41 -3.65 -8.46
C LYS A 50 4.83 -2.76 -7.36
N THR A 51 4.11 -3.34 -6.40
CA THR A 51 3.57 -2.59 -5.27
C THR A 51 4.67 -2.15 -4.33
N ILE A 52 5.61 -3.05 -3.99
CA ILE A 52 6.75 -2.78 -3.12
C ILE A 52 7.60 -1.66 -3.72
N LEU A 53 7.99 -1.82 -4.99
CA LEU A 53 8.81 -0.85 -5.70
C LEU A 53 8.13 0.51 -5.85
N ALA A 54 6.83 0.55 -6.15
CA ALA A 54 6.10 1.81 -6.23
C ALA A 54 6.05 2.55 -4.89
N LEU A 55 5.96 1.83 -3.77
CA LEU A 55 6.02 2.42 -2.44
C LEU A 55 7.42 2.95 -2.13
N LEU A 56 8.45 2.13 -2.32
CA LEU A 56 9.83 2.51 -2.00
C LEU A 56 10.35 3.62 -2.92
N ALA A 57 9.98 3.62 -4.21
CA ALA A 57 10.37 4.64 -5.16
C ALA A 57 9.79 6.02 -4.83
N GLU A 58 8.53 6.10 -4.40
CA GLU A 58 7.89 7.38 -4.10
C GLU A 58 8.17 7.87 -2.67
N TYR A 59 8.44 6.95 -1.74
CA TYR A 59 8.56 7.29 -0.32
C TYR A 59 9.95 7.04 0.25
N GLY A 60 10.82 6.33 -0.46
CA GLY A 60 12.09 5.88 0.11
C GLY A 60 11.86 4.92 1.29
N PRO A 61 12.81 4.87 2.23
CA PRO A 61 12.70 4.03 3.41
C PRO A 61 11.45 4.36 4.24
N LEU A 62 10.63 3.33 4.54
CA LEU A 62 9.36 3.54 5.24
C LEU A 62 9.53 3.81 6.74
N ASP A 63 10.66 3.47 7.32
CA ASP A 63 11.02 3.72 8.73
C ASP A 63 11.16 5.21 9.06
N ARG A 64 11.38 6.07 8.06
CA ARG A 64 11.36 7.53 8.22
C ARG A 64 10.02 8.08 8.72
N PHE A 65 8.94 7.32 8.56
CA PHE A 65 7.64 7.70 9.10
C PHE A 65 7.53 7.26 10.56
N TYR A 66 7.24 8.19 11.46
CA TYR A 66 7.08 7.90 12.89
C TYR A 66 5.86 7.03 13.22
N SER A 67 4.88 6.93 12.31
CA SER A 67 3.68 6.11 12.50
C SER A 67 3.01 5.72 11.19
N VAL A 68 2.22 4.65 11.24
CA VAL A 68 1.33 4.23 10.15
C VAL A 68 0.35 5.35 9.76
N LYS A 69 -0.15 6.11 10.75
CA LYS A 69 -1.06 7.23 10.52
C LYS A 69 -0.41 8.32 9.68
N ALA A 70 0.87 8.64 9.95
CA ALA A 70 1.64 9.60 9.14
C ALA A 70 1.80 9.09 7.71
N LEU A 71 2.16 7.82 7.52
CA LEU A 71 2.30 7.20 6.20
C LEU A 71 0.97 7.19 5.43
N VAL A 72 -0.14 6.80 6.07
CA VAL A 72 -1.49 6.84 5.47
C VAL A 72 -1.90 8.25 5.06
N GLY A 73 -1.61 9.24 5.92
CA GLY A 73 -1.86 10.65 5.63
C GLY A 73 -1.05 11.17 4.45
N TYR A 74 0.23 10.82 4.40
CA TYR A 74 1.13 11.20 3.32
C TYR A 74 0.72 10.56 1.98
N LEU A 75 0.29 9.30 2.00
CA LEU A 75 -0.25 8.60 0.84
C LEU A 75 -1.60 9.19 0.38
N GLY A 76 -2.31 9.89 1.26
CA GLY A 76 -3.64 10.40 0.96
C GLY A 76 -4.69 9.29 0.81
N LEU A 77 -4.55 8.21 1.56
CA LEU A 77 -5.53 7.11 1.64
C LEU A 77 -6.67 7.45 2.61
N TYR A 78 -7.29 8.59 2.44
CA TYR A 78 -8.48 9.00 3.17
C TYR A 78 -9.55 9.51 2.21
N LEU A 79 -10.80 9.36 2.62
CA LEU A 79 -11.92 9.92 1.90
C LEU A 79 -12.08 11.38 2.35
N SER A 80 -11.91 12.32 1.43
CA SER A 80 -12.29 13.69 1.68
C SER A 80 -13.82 13.77 1.69
N GLN A 81 -14.40 14.18 2.80
CA GLN A 81 -15.81 14.52 2.85
C GLN A 81 -15.97 15.93 2.27
N GLU A 82 -16.63 16.05 1.13
CA GLU A 82 -17.16 17.34 0.69
C GLU A 82 -18.43 17.61 1.51
N GLN A 83 -18.27 18.38 2.57
CA GLN A 83 -19.42 19.00 3.27
C GLN A 83 -19.89 20.19 2.45
N SER A 84 -20.82 19.97 1.54
CA SER A 84 -21.62 21.03 0.94
C SER A 84 -23.08 20.79 1.28
N GLY A 85 -23.58 21.52 2.28
CA GLY A 85 -25.00 21.49 2.65
C GLY A 85 -25.52 20.14 3.17
N GLU A 86 -26.78 19.95 3.20
CA GLU A 86 -27.50 18.83 3.84
C GLU A 86 -27.32 17.44 3.21
N SER A 87 -26.46 17.25 2.20
CA SER A 87 -26.25 15.93 1.61
C SER A 87 -24.78 15.50 1.70
N ILE A 88 -24.50 14.44 2.47
CA ILE A 88 -23.22 13.71 2.47
C ILE A 88 -23.11 12.95 1.15
N LYS A 89 -22.56 13.56 0.12
CA LYS A 89 -22.18 12.86 -1.11
C LYS A 89 -20.92 12.05 -0.83
N GLY A 90 -20.93 10.78 -1.23
CA GLY A 90 -19.87 9.82 -0.99
C GLY A 90 -18.47 10.38 -1.24
N GLY A 91 -17.60 10.27 -0.23
CA GLY A 91 -16.27 10.89 -0.24
C GLY A 91 -15.40 10.43 -1.41
N HIS A 92 -14.66 11.34 -1.98
CA HIS A 92 -13.64 11.04 -2.99
C HIS A 92 -12.29 10.78 -2.33
N LEU A 93 -11.49 9.88 -2.92
CA LEU A 93 -10.11 9.69 -2.49
C LEU A 93 -9.36 11.03 -2.63
N ALA A 94 -8.65 11.44 -1.57
CA ALA A 94 -7.91 12.71 -1.59
C ALA A 94 -7.05 12.84 -2.84
N LYS A 95 -7.10 14.00 -3.50
CA LYS A 95 -6.29 14.30 -4.70
C LYS A 95 -4.80 14.48 -4.38
N ARG A 96 -4.45 14.68 -3.09
CA ARG A 96 -3.08 14.84 -2.60
C ARG A 96 -2.38 13.50 -2.43
N GLY A 97 -1.05 13.52 -2.39
CA GLY A 97 -0.18 12.35 -2.20
C GLY A 97 0.27 11.70 -3.51
N ALA A 98 1.24 10.80 -3.39
CA ALA A 98 1.89 10.13 -4.51
C ALA A 98 0.91 9.25 -5.29
N ARG A 99 0.74 9.57 -6.57
CA ARG A 99 -0.30 8.96 -7.42
C ARG A 99 0.00 7.50 -7.73
N LEU A 100 1.27 7.18 -7.95
CA LEU A 100 1.71 5.83 -8.33
C LEU A 100 1.55 4.86 -7.15
N ALA A 101 2.12 5.17 -6.00
CA ALA A 101 2.02 4.35 -4.80
C ALA A 101 0.56 4.20 -4.32
N LYS A 102 -0.24 5.26 -4.40
CA LYS A 102 -1.67 5.20 -4.08
C LYS A 102 -2.42 4.22 -4.98
N ARG A 103 -2.14 4.25 -6.29
CA ARG A 103 -2.71 3.32 -7.25
C ARG A 103 -2.23 1.89 -6.98
N ALA A 104 -0.93 1.71 -6.73
CA ALA A 104 -0.34 0.40 -6.45
C ALA A 104 -0.94 -0.25 -5.21
N ILE A 105 -1.04 0.47 -4.09
CA ILE A 105 -1.63 -0.07 -2.85
C ILE A 105 -3.13 -0.34 -2.99
N TYR A 106 -3.86 0.45 -3.78
CA TYR A 106 -5.27 0.19 -4.06
C TYR A 106 -5.46 -1.09 -4.87
N LEU A 107 -4.64 -1.31 -5.89
CA LEU A 107 -4.66 -2.55 -6.69
C LEU A 107 -4.23 -3.76 -5.86
N ALA A 108 -3.21 -3.59 -5.01
CA ALA A 108 -2.79 -4.63 -4.07
C ALA A 108 -3.91 -4.97 -3.07
N ALA A 109 -4.69 -4.00 -2.60
CA ALA A 109 -5.85 -4.26 -1.75
C ALA A 109 -6.93 -5.08 -2.45
N ILE A 110 -7.17 -4.86 -3.75
CA ILE A 110 -8.09 -5.70 -4.54
C ILE A 110 -7.58 -7.14 -4.63
N ALA A 111 -6.27 -7.33 -4.87
CA ALA A 111 -5.66 -8.65 -4.90
C ALA A 111 -5.68 -9.30 -3.51
N ALA A 112 -5.36 -8.55 -2.45
CA ALA A 112 -5.37 -9.04 -1.08
C ALA A 112 -6.75 -9.51 -0.62
N VAL A 113 -7.84 -8.86 -1.01
CA VAL A 113 -9.21 -9.36 -0.73
C VAL A 113 -9.45 -10.75 -1.35
N ARG A 114 -8.72 -11.13 -2.40
CA ARG A 114 -8.85 -12.45 -3.04
C ARG A 114 -7.94 -13.51 -2.42
N HIS A 115 -6.76 -13.12 -1.96
CA HIS A 115 -5.67 -14.02 -1.60
C HIS A 115 -5.31 -14.01 -0.11
N ASN A 116 -5.90 -13.10 0.69
CA ASN A 116 -5.67 -12.97 2.11
C ASN A 116 -7.00 -13.04 2.86
N ASP A 117 -7.22 -14.12 3.59
CA ASP A 117 -8.51 -14.37 4.25
C ASP A 117 -8.86 -13.34 5.30
N GLU A 118 -7.88 -12.81 6.03
CA GLU A 118 -8.10 -11.79 7.06
C GLU A 118 -8.52 -10.45 6.44
N LEU A 119 -7.84 -10.01 5.38
CA LEU A 119 -8.21 -8.79 4.66
C LEU A 119 -9.53 -8.96 3.93
N ARG A 120 -9.84 -10.16 3.45
CA ARG A 120 -11.15 -10.53 2.93
C ARG A 120 -12.24 -10.39 3.99
N GLN A 121 -12.00 -10.91 5.19
CA GLN A 121 -12.97 -10.80 6.29
C GLN A 121 -13.26 -9.34 6.63
N ILE A 122 -12.22 -8.51 6.75
CA ILE A 122 -12.38 -7.06 6.95
C ILE A 122 -13.25 -6.44 5.84
N TYR A 123 -12.97 -6.78 4.58
CA TYR A 123 -13.77 -6.28 3.47
C TYR A 123 -15.25 -6.67 3.60
N LEU A 124 -15.53 -7.94 3.91
CA LEU A 124 -16.90 -8.46 4.07
C LEU A 124 -17.62 -7.81 5.25
N ASP A 125 -16.96 -7.61 6.39
CA ASP A 125 -17.52 -6.95 7.57
C ASP A 125 -17.95 -5.51 7.27
N TYR A 126 -17.16 -4.76 6.51
CA TYR A 126 -17.55 -3.41 6.10
C TYR A 126 -18.63 -3.42 5.02
N ARG A 127 -18.66 -4.44 4.14
CA ARG A 127 -19.72 -4.62 3.15
C ARG A 127 -21.07 -4.96 3.82
N SER A 128 -21.07 -5.78 4.86
CA SER A 128 -22.30 -6.11 5.61
C SER A 128 -22.95 -4.87 6.25
N LYS A 129 -22.12 -3.87 6.62
CA LYS A 129 -22.58 -2.55 7.11
C LYS A 129 -23.03 -1.61 5.98
N ARG A 130 -23.33 -2.15 4.79
CA ARG A 130 -23.82 -1.42 3.59
C ARG A 130 -22.88 -0.32 3.06
N ARG A 131 -21.59 -0.34 3.42
CA ARG A 131 -20.63 0.62 2.87
C ARG A 131 -20.35 0.36 1.39
N ALA A 132 -20.03 1.42 0.63
CA ALA A 132 -19.69 1.31 -0.79
C ALA A 132 -18.46 0.44 -1.01
N LYS A 133 -18.42 -0.33 -2.11
CA LYS A 133 -17.28 -1.21 -2.46
C LYS A 133 -15.94 -0.48 -2.44
N LYS A 134 -15.89 0.73 -3.01
CA LYS A 134 -14.67 1.56 -3.07
C LYS A 134 -14.21 1.98 -1.66
N GLU A 135 -15.13 2.33 -0.78
CA GLU A 135 -14.82 2.68 0.60
C GLU A 135 -14.23 1.49 1.34
N CYS A 136 -14.83 0.30 1.22
CA CYS A 136 -14.31 -0.93 1.83
C CYS A 136 -12.90 -1.26 1.33
N LEU A 137 -12.63 -1.08 0.03
CA LEU A 137 -11.28 -1.28 -0.53
C LEU A 137 -10.26 -0.27 -0.01
N ILE A 138 -10.66 0.97 0.25
CA ILE A 138 -9.77 1.97 0.87
C ILE A 138 -9.43 1.58 2.31
N ILE A 139 -10.40 1.05 3.06
CA ILE A 139 -10.16 0.54 4.41
C ILE A 139 -9.17 -0.63 4.37
N VAL A 140 -9.36 -1.59 3.45
CA VAL A 140 -8.42 -2.70 3.25
C VAL A 140 -7.03 -2.19 2.84
N ALA A 141 -6.95 -1.21 1.94
CA ALA A 141 -5.68 -0.60 1.52
C ALA A 141 -4.93 0.04 2.69
N ARG A 142 -5.62 0.70 3.61
CA ARG A 142 -5.03 1.26 4.83
C ARG A 142 -4.51 0.16 5.78
N LYS A 143 -5.26 -0.92 5.93
CA LYS A 143 -4.82 -2.08 6.73
C LYS A 143 -3.62 -2.76 6.10
N LEU A 144 -3.66 -2.98 4.78
CA LEU A 144 -2.54 -3.54 4.04
C LEU A 144 -1.27 -2.68 4.17
N LEU A 145 -1.41 -1.36 4.07
CA LEU A 145 -0.29 -0.43 4.27
C LEU A 145 0.28 -0.51 5.69
N ALA A 146 -0.58 -0.71 6.70
CA ALA A 146 -0.13 -0.92 8.08
C ALA A 146 0.68 -2.22 8.23
N ILE A 147 0.26 -3.29 7.54
CA ILE A 147 0.99 -4.57 7.51
C ILE A 147 2.35 -4.38 6.84
N ILE A 148 2.38 -3.74 5.67
CA ILE A 148 3.63 -3.42 4.94
C ILE A 148 4.58 -2.62 5.82
N TYR A 149 4.09 -1.59 6.49
CA TYR A 149 4.90 -0.76 7.39
C TYR A 149 5.46 -1.55 8.57
N ALA A 150 4.65 -2.43 9.19
CA ALA A 150 5.09 -3.24 10.31
C ALA A 150 6.18 -4.25 9.89
N ILE A 151 5.99 -4.94 8.76
CA ILE A 151 6.97 -5.88 8.20
C ILE A 151 8.26 -5.14 7.82
N TYR A 152 8.16 -3.99 7.17
CA TYR A 152 9.32 -3.17 6.83
C TYR A 152 10.12 -2.78 8.07
N LYS A 153 9.43 -2.31 9.12
CA LYS A 153 10.06 -1.81 10.35
C LYS A 153 10.71 -2.90 11.20
N HIS A 154 10.10 -4.08 11.24
CA HIS A 154 10.55 -5.18 12.10
C HIS A 154 11.36 -6.24 11.36
N ASN A 155 11.43 -6.13 10.03
CA ASN A 155 12.10 -7.08 9.15
C ASN A 155 11.72 -8.55 9.43
N VAL A 156 10.42 -8.82 9.51
CA VAL A 156 9.86 -10.17 9.77
C VAL A 156 8.86 -10.55 8.69
N PRO A 157 8.74 -11.83 8.33
CA PRO A 157 7.76 -12.28 7.34
C PRO A 157 6.32 -12.06 7.83
N TYR A 158 5.38 -12.07 6.89
CA TYR A 158 3.96 -11.97 7.19
C TYR A 158 3.45 -13.18 7.95
N GLU A 159 2.92 -12.94 9.15
CA GLU A 159 2.21 -13.92 9.96
C GLU A 159 0.77 -13.43 10.20
N PRO A 160 -0.26 -14.13 9.68
CA PRO A 160 -1.64 -13.71 9.77
C PRO A 160 -2.06 -13.23 11.16
N LYS A 161 -1.91 -14.05 12.16
CA LYS A 161 -2.37 -13.79 13.54
C LYS A 161 -1.60 -12.70 14.28
N ARG A 162 -0.35 -12.43 13.90
CA ARG A 162 0.53 -11.50 14.62
C ARG A 162 0.29 -10.04 14.26
N VAL A 163 -0.07 -9.79 13.02
CA VAL A 163 -0.22 -8.43 12.49
C VAL A 163 -1.52 -7.75 12.97
N PHE A 164 -2.56 -8.52 13.27
CA PHE A 164 -3.87 -7.98 13.68
C PHE A 164 -3.98 -7.69 15.17
N VAL A 165 -3.13 -8.29 16.01
CA VAL A 165 -3.12 -8.05 17.46
C VAL A 165 -2.42 -6.74 17.83
N ALA A 166 -1.54 -6.23 16.97
CA ALA A 166 -0.63 -5.13 17.32
C ALA A 166 -1.22 -3.73 17.22
N ASN A 167 -2.35 -3.48 16.52
CA ASN A 167 -3.01 -2.15 16.54
C ASN A 167 -4.42 -2.18 15.96
N PRO A 168 -5.47 -2.05 16.77
CA PRO A 168 -6.76 -1.60 16.28
C PRO A 168 -6.58 -0.12 15.87
N ILE A 169 -6.52 0.14 14.56
CA ILE A 169 -6.60 1.52 14.04
C ILE A 169 -8.04 1.97 14.23
N ASN A 170 -8.31 2.64 15.35
CA ASN A 170 -9.50 3.45 15.54
C ASN A 170 -9.43 4.71 14.67
#